data_705cba931ec3f649baaeaa441eaa24ec
#
_entry.id   705cba931ec3f649baaeaa441eaa24ec
#
_cell.length_a   1.000
_cell.length_b   1.000
_cell.length_c   1.000
_cell.angle_alpha   90.00
_cell.angle_beta   90.00
_cell.angle_gamma   90.00
#
_symmetry.space_group_name_H-M   'P 1'
#
loop_
_entity.id
_entity.type
_entity.pdbx_description
1 polymer ?
#
loop_
_entity_poly.entity_id
_entity_poly.type
_entity_poly.pdbx_seq_one_letter_code
_entity_poly.pdbx_strand_id
1 'polypeptide(L)'
;HEASVIAQDGSLVRKALRFANSQAGYNKLMNMVRGLNEPVVFGMEATGHYWLTLFTHLRNDGFTVHVINPIQSDALRGMYIRKTKNDAIDSMIIADVIRFGRYCETSVQPGDLQAMRELCRQRFYVIDMASDLKRKVLALLDQVFPEYEKLFSDTFGASSMELLSQYTTPEEMLSVS
;
A
#
# COMPACT_ATOMS: atom_id res chain seq x y z
N HIS A 1 9.72 -9.84 4.30
CA HIS A 1 10.65 -9.33 3.29
C HIS A 1 11.50 -10.46 2.73
N GLU A 2 11.96 -10.26 1.52
CA GLU A 2 12.91 -11.14 0.86
C GLU A 2 13.99 -10.30 0.19
N ALA A 3 15.27 -10.66 0.34
CA ALA A 3 16.38 -9.91 -0.22
C ALA A 3 17.32 -10.84 -0.99
N SER A 4 17.84 -10.35 -2.11
CA SER A 4 18.91 -10.97 -2.88
C SER A 4 20.09 -10.00 -2.98
N VAL A 5 21.29 -10.53 -3.08
CA VAL A 5 22.53 -9.75 -3.26
C VAL A 5 23.16 -10.12 -4.59
N ILE A 6 23.40 -9.09 -5.38
CA ILE A 6 24.06 -9.21 -6.71
C ILE A 6 25.32 -8.36 -6.65
N ALA A 7 26.44 -8.89 -7.13
CA ALA A 7 27.66 -8.12 -7.28
C ALA A 7 27.57 -7.16 -8.47
N GLN A 8 28.51 -6.22 -8.58
CA GLN A 8 28.53 -5.22 -9.63
C GLN A 8 28.66 -5.82 -11.05
N ASP A 9 29.30 -6.98 -11.16
CA ASP A 9 29.41 -7.72 -12.41
C ASP A 9 28.13 -8.46 -12.82
N GLY A 10 27.14 -8.52 -11.93
CA GLY A 10 25.86 -9.23 -12.12
C GLY A 10 25.84 -10.64 -11.56
N SER A 11 26.94 -11.12 -10.97
CA SER A 11 26.97 -12.42 -10.32
C SER A 11 26.09 -12.45 -9.06
N LEU A 12 25.39 -13.56 -8.87
CA LEU A 12 24.51 -13.74 -7.71
C LEU A 12 25.34 -14.16 -6.49
N VAL A 13 25.49 -13.26 -5.53
CA VAL A 13 26.22 -13.50 -4.28
C VAL A 13 25.34 -14.23 -3.26
N ARG A 14 24.09 -13.81 -3.14
CA ARG A 14 23.12 -14.43 -2.22
C ARG A 14 21.72 -14.36 -2.79
N LYS A 15 21.04 -15.50 -2.82
CA LYS A 15 19.66 -15.59 -3.27
C LYS A 15 18.70 -15.66 -2.09
N ALA A 16 17.62 -14.88 -2.16
CA ALA A 16 16.39 -15.07 -1.41
C ALA A 16 16.56 -15.23 0.11
N LEU A 17 17.21 -14.25 0.76
CA LEU A 17 17.17 -14.17 2.22
C LEU A 17 15.78 -13.72 2.68
N ARG A 18 15.01 -14.64 3.26
CA ARG A 18 13.69 -14.31 3.85
C ARG A 18 13.84 -13.85 5.29
N PHE A 19 13.19 -12.72 5.65
CA PHE A 19 13.19 -12.16 6.99
C PHE A 19 11.88 -11.42 7.30
N ALA A 20 11.52 -11.38 8.61
CA ALA A 20 10.31 -10.70 9.07
C ALA A 20 10.51 -9.18 9.12
N ASN A 21 9.41 -8.42 9.05
CA ASN A 21 9.40 -6.97 9.31
C ASN A 21 9.43 -6.73 10.83
N SER A 22 10.58 -7.01 11.45
CA SER A 22 10.82 -6.94 12.89
C SER A 22 12.30 -6.68 13.17
N GLN A 23 12.63 -6.28 14.40
CA GLN A 23 14.03 -6.08 14.82
C GLN A 23 14.89 -7.35 14.61
N ALA A 24 14.35 -8.52 14.91
CA ALA A 24 15.06 -9.78 14.67
C ALA A 24 15.33 -10.02 13.18
N GLY A 25 14.34 -9.71 12.32
CA GLY A 25 14.50 -9.78 10.87
C GLY A 25 15.52 -8.78 10.34
N TYR A 26 15.52 -7.56 10.85
CA TYR A 26 16.52 -6.56 10.52
C TYR A 26 17.92 -7.03 10.91
N ASN A 27 18.10 -7.55 12.12
CA ASN A 27 19.38 -8.08 12.59
C ASN A 27 19.87 -9.24 11.71
N LYS A 28 18.97 -10.12 11.24
CA LYS A 28 19.29 -11.19 10.30
C LYS A 28 19.83 -10.65 8.98
N LEU A 29 19.19 -9.59 8.43
CA LEU A 29 19.66 -8.91 7.23
C LEU A 29 21.05 -8.30 7.46
N MET A 30 21.25 -7.57 8.56
CA MET A 30 22.51 -6.91 8.88
C MET A 30 23.67 -7.90 9.13
N ASN A 31 23.40 -9.04 9.73
CA ASN A 31 24.41 -10.08 9.89
C ASN A 31 24.89 -10.62 8.53
N MET A 32 23.97 -10.77 7.59
CA MET A 32 24.33 -11.17 6.23
C MET A 32 25.14 -10.08 5.52
N VAL A 33 24.73 -8.83 5.62
CA VAL A 33 25.42 -7.68 4.99
C VAL A 33 26.82 -7.50 5.55
N ARG A 34 27.02 -7.57 6.87
CA ARG A 34 28.35 -7.48 7.51
C ARG A 34 29.29 -8.60 7.06
N GLY A 35 28.76 -9.77 6.75
CA GLY A 35 29.56 -10.89 6.24
C GLY A 35 30.08 -10.71 4.81
N LEU A 36 29.62 -9.68 4.08
CA LEU A 36 30.07 -9.42 2.70
C LEU A 36 31.43 -8.69 2.65
N ASN A 37 31.79 -7.96 3.71
CA ASN A 37 33.02 -7.14 3.82
C ASN A 37 33.22 -6.15 2.65
N GLU A 38 32.14 -5.71 2.02
CA GLU A 38 32.13 -4.79 0.88
C GLU A 38 31.07 -3.70 1.07
N PRO A 39 31.22 -2.54 0.44
CA PRO A 39 30.20 -1.51 0.42
C PRO A 39 28.89 -2.05 -0.20
N VAL A 40 27.77 -1.85 0.48
CA VAL A 40 26.47 -2.33 0.04
C VAL A 40 25.53 -1.16 -0.20
N VAL A 41 24.85 -1.19 -1.33
CA VAL A 41 23.76 -0.29 -1.69
C VAL A 41 22.44 -1.08 -1.66
N PHE A 42 21.42 -0.53 -1.04
CA PHE A 42 20.11 -1.17 -0.98
C PHE A 42 19.17 -0.62 -2.04
N GLY A 43 18.46 -1.53 -2.71
CA GLY A 43 17.31 -1.23 -3.55
C GLY A 43 16.05 -1.76 -2.94
N MET A 44 14.96 -0.99 -2.99
CA MET A 44 13.64 -1.46 -2.58
C MET A 44 12.55 -0.86 -3.44
N GLU A 45 11.44 -1.58 -3.52
CA GLU A 45 10.26 -1.16 -4.27
C GLU A 45 9.25 -0.48 -3.34
N ALA A 46 8.67 0.64 -3.78
CA ALA A 46 7.65 1.40 -3.03
C ALA A 46 6.25 0.77 -3.14
N THR A 47 6.12 -0.51 -2.76
CA THR A 47 4.83 -1.21 -2.76
C THR A 47 4.22 -1.26 -1.37
N GLY A 48 3.01 -0.72 -1.22
CA GLY A 48 2.32 -0.62 0.07
C GLY A 48 3.09 0.23 1.08
N HIS A 49 3.07 -0.20 2.36
CA HIS A 49 3.70 0.53 3.47
C HIS A 49 4.85 -0.24 4.14
N TYR A 50 5.01 -1.53 3.83
CA TYR A 50 5.94 -2.43 4.53
C TYR A 50 7.42 -2.04 4.38
N TRP A 51 7.77 -1.34 3.30
CA TRP A 51 9.14 -0.92 3.02
C TRP A 51 9.61 0.25 3.90
N LEU A 52 8.70 1.09 4.40
CA LEU A 52 9.01 2.33 5.13
C LEU A 52 9.84 2.09 6.39
N THR A 53 9.48 1.08 7.20
CA THR A 53 10.20 0.74 8.42
C THR A 53 11.63 0.30 8.11
N LEU A 54 11.78 -0.59 7.13
CA LEU A 54 13.10 -1.06 6.69
C LEU A 54 13.95 0.08 6.12
N PHE A 55 13.36 0.93 5.28
CA PHE A 55 14.01 2.11 4.73
C PHE A 55 14.56 3.03 5.82
N THR A 56 13.74 3.33 6.83
CA THR A 56 14.12 4.22 7.94
C THR A 56 15.30 3.64 8.72
N HIS A 57 15.26 2.34 9.07
CA HIS A 57 16.36 1.69 9.77
C HIS A 57 17.66 1.71 8.97
N LEU A 58 17.62 1.34 7.69
CA LEU A 58 18.79 1.33 6.82
C LEU A 58 19.41 2.73 6.65
N ARG A 59 18.56 3.76 6.49
CA ARG A 59 19.02 5.15 6.38
C ARG A 59 19.65 5.64 7.68
N ASN A 60 19.07 5.31 8.83
CA ASN A 60 19.61 5.67 10.14
C ASN A 60 20.97 4.99 10.41
N ASP A 61 21.15 3.77 9.91
CA ASP A 61 22.43 3.05 10.00
C ASP A 61 23.46 3.51 8.95
N GLY A 62 23.14 4.57 8.14
CA GLY A 62 24.06 5.21 7.21
C GLY A 62 24.16 4.55 5.83
N PHE A 63 23.30 3.58 5.52
CA PHE A 63 23.31 2.94 4.20
C PHE A 63 22.72 3.83 3.11
N THR A 64 23.25 3.69 1.91
CA THR A 64 22.62 4.22 0.70
C THR A 64 21.44 3.33 0.32
N VAL A 65 20.25 3.92 0.25
CA VAL A 65 19.02 3.20 -0.07
C VAL A 65 18.28 3.90 -1.20
N HIS A 66 18.07 3.19 -2.30
CA HIS A 66 17.30 3.64 -3.44
C HIS A 66 15.91 3.01 -3.43
N VAL A 67 14.89 3.85 -3.51
CA VAL A 67 13.49 3.41 -3.59
C VAL A 67 13.01 3.61 -5.02
N ILE A 68 12.62 2.53 -5.67
CA ILE A 68 12.18 2.54 -7.08
C ILE A 68 10.66 2.41 -7.19
N ASN A 69 10.13 2.94 -8.30
CA ASN A 69 8.72 2.78 -8.62
C ASN A 69 8.46 1.34 -9.11
N PRO A 70 7.41 0.66 -8.64
CA PRO A 70 7.00 -0.67 -9.11
C PRO A 70 6.91 -0.83 -10.64
N ILE A 71 6.54 0.23 -11.35
CA ILE A 71 6.48 0.22 -12.83
C ILE A 71 7.85 -0.12 -13.43
N GLN A 72 8.94 0.28 -12.80
CA GLN A 72 10.30 0.05 -13.33
C GLN A 72 10.75 -1.39 -13.12
N SER A 73 10.44 -1.99 -11.96
CA SER A 73 10.69 -3.41 -11.71
C SER A 73 9.84 -4.30 -12.62
N ASP A 74 8.59 -3.93 -12.86
CA ASP A 74 7.70 -4.63 -13.80
C ASP A 74 8.17 -4.54 -15.25
N ALA A 75 8.69 -3.39 -15.68
CA ALA A 75 9.26 -3.22 -17.01
C ALA A 75 10.48 -4.14 -17.22
N LEU A 76 11.38 -4.22 -16.25
CA LEU A 76 12.54 -5.11 -16.33
C LEU A 76 12.11 -6.59 -16.27
N ARG A 77 11.09 -6.92 -15.45
CA ARG A 77 10.51 -8.28 -15.41
C ARG A 77 10.02 -8.74 -16.78
N GLY A 78 9.47 -7.82 -17.59
CA GLY A 78 9.04 -8.10 -18.96
C GLY A 78 10.17 -8.58 -19.88
N MET A 79 11.43 -8.25 -19.57
CA MET A 79 12.61 -8.70 -20.32
C MET A 79 13.05 -10.13 -19.97
N TYR A 80 12.65 -10.66 -18.82
CA TYR A 80 12.94 -12.03 -18.44
C TYR A 80 11.91 -12.99 -19.08
N ILE A 81 12.40 -14.04 -19.69
CA ILE A 81 11.57 -15.02 -20.45
C ILE A 81 10.55 -15.73 -19.57
N ARG A 82 10.82 -15.86 -18.26
CA ARG A 82 9.92 -16.50 -17.30
C ARG A 82 9.19 -15.46 -16.47
N LYS A 83 7.89 -15.29 -16.73
CA LYS A 83 6.99 -14.37 -16.01
C LYS A 83 6.53 -14.88 -14.63
N THR A 84 7.28 -15.76 -13.97
CA THR A 84 6.89 -16.27 -12.66
C THR A 84 7.08 -15.18 -11.61
N LYS A 85 5.99 -14.75 -11.00
CA LYS A 85 6.01 -13.76 -9.91
C LYS A 85 6.23 -14.50 -8.59
N ASN A 86 7.40 -14.27 -7.98
CA ASN A 86 7.66 -14.64 -6.60
C ASN A 86 8.68 -13.67 -5.98
N ASP A 87 8.64 -13.52 -4.68
CA ASP A 87 9.43 -12.53 -3.94
C ASP A 87 10.96 -12.69 -4.18
N ALA A 88 11.43 -13.92 -4.38
CA ALA A 88 12.85 -14.20 -4.65
C ALA A 88 13.30 -13.64 -6.01
N ILE A 89 12.48 -13.79 -7.04
CA ILE A 89 12.76 -13.23 -8.37
C ILE A 89 12.63 -11.72 -8.31
N ASP A 90 11.61 -11.21 -7.62
CA ASP A 90 11.37 -9.77 -7.49
C ASP A 90 12.53 -9.07 -6.79
N SER A 91 13.11 -9.67 -5.73
CA SER A 91 14.28 -9.12 -5.06
C SER A 91 15.53 -9.08 -5.95
N MET A 92 15.71 -10.06 -6.85
CA MET A 92 16.79 -10.06 -7.84
C MET A 92 16.58 -8.98 -8.90
N ILE A 93 15.36 -8.83 -9.40
CA ILE A 93 15.01 -7.80 -10.39
C ILE A 93 15.27 -6.40 -9.83
N ILE A 94 14.88 -6.14 -8.58
CA ILE A 94 15.15 -4.86 -7.91
C ILE A 94 16.65 -4.59 -7.82
N ALA A 95 17.45 -5.60 -7.44
CA ALA A 95 18.90 -5.47 -7.39
C ALA A 95 19.51 -5.19 -8.76
N ASP A 96 19.03 -5.83 -9.83
CA ASP A 96 19.46 -5.55 -11.20
C ASP A 96 19.07 -4.14 -11.67
N VAL A 97 17.86 -3.64 -11.37
CA VAL A 97 17.47 -2.26 -11.68
C VAL A 97 18.47 -1.26 -11.07
N ILE A 98 18.82 -1.46 -9.78
CA ILE A 98 19.79 -0.60 -9.11
C ILE A 98 21.18 -0.73 -9.75
N ARG A 99 21.62 -1.94 -10.03
CA ARG A 99 22.93 -2.20 -10.69
C ARG A 99 23.04 -1.56 -12.05
N PHE A 100 21.99 -1.58 -12.85
CA PHE A 100 21.96 -0.91 -14.17
C PHE A 100 22.01 0.62 -14.07
N GLY A 101 21.66 1.20 -12.93
CA GLY A 101 21.73 2.65 -12.69
C GLY A 101 20.76 3.50 -13.53
N ARG A 102 19.82 2.88 -14.25
CA ARG A 102 18.82 3.57 -15.08
C ARG A 102 17.43 3.48 -14.46
N TYR A 103 17.23 4.17 -13.36
CA TYR A 103 15.95 4.22 -12.66
C TYR A 103 15.66 5.65 -12.18
N CYS A 104 14.38 5.94 -12.00
CA CYS A 104 13.95 7.15 -11.30
C CYS A 104 13.68 6.81 -9.85
N GLU A 105 14.33 7.51 -8.95
CA GLU A 105 14.07 7.35 -7.52
C GLU A 105 12.68 7.85 -7.16
N THR A 106 12.00 7.09 -6.32
CA THR A 106 10.81 7.59 -5.65
C THR A 106 11.24 8.58 -4.58
N SER A 107 10.79 9.83 -4.71
CA SER A 107 11.04 10.85 -3.70
C SER A 107 10.38 10.44 -2.38
N VAL A 108 11.19 10.16 -1.37
CA VAL A 108 10.71 9.96 0.00
C VAL A 108 10.59 11.33 0.64
N GLN A 109 9.35 11.75 0.87
CA GLN A 109 9.04 13.08 1.41
C GLN A 109 9.43 13.18 2.89
N PRO A 110 9.73 14.38 3.41
CA PRO A 110 9.90 14.62 4.84
C PRO A 110 8.71 14.06 5.65
N GLY A 111 8.93 13.69 6.91
CA GLY A 111 7.96 12.99 7.76
C GLY A 111 6.58 13.65 7.80
N ASP A 112 6.51 14.98 7.89
CA ASP A 112 5.24 15.72 7.94
C ASP A 112 4.45 15.62 6.62
N LEU A 113 5.12 15.71 5.48
CA LEU A 113 4.48 15.54 4.17
C LEU A 113 4.03 14.10 3.93
N GLN A 114 4.78 13.12 4.41
CA GLN A 114 4.38 11.73 4.37
C GLN A 114 3.15 11.48 5.25
N ALA A 115 3.14 12.00 6.47
CA ALA A 115 1.99 11.91 7.38
C ALA A 115 0.74 12.56 6.76
N MET A 116 0.88 13.76 6.18
CA MET A 116 -0.23 14.43 5.49
C MET A 116 -0.76 13.61 4.30
N ARG A 117 0.13 13.02 3.51
CA ARG A 117 -0.27 12.12 2.41
C ARG A 117 -1.08 10.93 2.90
N GLU A 118 -0.66 10.29 4.00
CA GLU A 118 -1.38 9.17 4.59
C GLU A 118 -2.75 9.59 5.12
N LEU A 119 -2.85 10.74 5.79
CA LEU A 119 -4.13 11.29 6.26
C LEU A 119 -5.08 11.58 5.10
N CYS A 120 -4.57 12.17 4.00
CA CYS A 120 -5.38 12.39 2.81
C CYS A 120 -5.89 11.06 2.20
N ARG A 121 -5.06 10.04 2.12
CA ARG A 121 -5.46 8.70 1.64
C ARG A 121 -6.52 8.08 2.53
N GLN A 122 -6.36 8.15 3.85
CA GLN A 122 -7.34 7.66 4.80
C GLN A 122 -8.68 8.41 4.68
N ARG A 123 -8.63 9.74 4.51
CA ARG A 123 -9.83 10.54 4.26
C ARG A 123 -10.58 10.07 3.01
N PHE A 124 -9.89 9.88 1.88
CA PHE A 124 -10.52 9.37 0.67
C PHE A 124 -11.12 7.99 0.87
N TYR A 125 -10.39 7.08 1.51
CA TYR A 125 -10.88 5.75 1.82
C TYR A 125 -12.17 5.76 2.65
N VAL A 126 -12.24 6.60 3.68
CA VAL A 126 -13.45 6.74 4.52
C VAL A 126 -14.62 7.34 3.72
N ILE A 127 -14.36 8.33 2.84
CA ILE A 127 -15.39 8.90 1.97
C ILE A 127 -15.94 7.86 0.99
N ASP A 128 -15.07 7.05 0.40
CA ASP A 128 -15.48 5.98 -0.52
C ASP A 128 -16.33 4.93 0.21
N MET A 129 -15.90 4.51 1.41
CA MET A 129 -16.70 3.61 2.26
C MET A 129 -18.07 4.20 2.60
N ALA A 130 -18.13 5.47 2.98
CA ALA A 130 -19.41 6.15 3.27
C ALA A 130 -20.31 6.19 2.03
N SER A 131 -19.74 6.43 0.86
CA SER A 131 -20.48 6.44 -0.41
C SER A 131 -21.01 5.04 -0.76
N ASP A 132 -20.24 4.00 -0.52
CA ASP A 132 -20.67 2.61 -0.70
C ASP A 132 -21.81 2.23 0.23
N LEU A 133 -21.74 2.65 1.50
CA LEU A 133 -22.82 2.43 2.46
C LEU A 133 -24.09 3.17 2.06
N LYS A 134 -23.98 4.44 1.64
CA LYS A 134 -25.11 5.21 1.12
C LYS A 134 -25.80 4.51 -0.06
N ARG A 135 -25.03 4.02 -1.04
CA ARG A 135 -25.59 3.25 -2.17
C ARG A 135 -26.35 2.00 -1.72
N LYS A 136 -25.84 1.29 -0.72
CA LYS A 136 -26.53 0.10 -0.17
C LYS A 136 -27.82 0.47 0.53
N VAL A 137 -27.85 1.57 1.28
CA VAL A 137 -29.08 2.06 1.95
C VAL A 137 -30.11 2.45 0.90
N LEU A 138 -29.74 3.21 -0.14
CA LEU A 138 -30.66 3.55 -1.23
C LEU A 138 -31.23 2.31 -1.92
N ALA A 139 -30.38 1.30 -2.20
CA ALA A 139 -30.84 0.06 -2.82
C ALA A 139 -31.80 -0.75 -1.91
N LEU A 140 -31.71 -0.61 -0.61
CA LEU A 140 -32.68 -1.20 0.33
C LEU A 140 -33.96 -0.36 0.39
N LEU A 141 -33.86 0.97 0.42
CA LEU A 141 -35.02 1.86 0.39
C LEU A 141 -35.85 1.64 -0.89
N ASP A 142 -35.20 1.52 -2.04
CA ASP A 142 -35.87 1.23 -3.32
C ASP A 142 -36.69 -0.06 -3.28
N GLN A 143 -36.31 -1.02 -2.47
CA GLN A 143 -37.03 -2.29 -2.33
C GLN A 143 -38.22 -2.20 -1.37
N VAL A 144 -38.13 -1.36 -0.33
CA VAL A 144 -39.11 -1.30 0.78
C VAL A 144 -40.00 -0.07 0.65
N PHE A 145 -39.45 1.05 0.19
CA PHE A 145 -40.14 2.32 0.08
C PHE A 145 -39.56 3.18 -1.07
N PRO A 146 -39.85 2.86 -2.33
CA PRO A 146 -39.25 3.54 -3.49
C PRO A 146 -39.58 5.03 -3.60
N GLU A 147 -40.66 5.51 -2.99
CA GLU A 147 -41.01 6.93 -2.98
C GLU A 147 -40.22 7.76 -1.96
N TYR A 148 -39.53 7.10 -1.00
CA TYR A 148 -38.86 7.78 0.11
C TYR A 148 -37.84 8.82 -0.35
N GLU A 149 -37.07 8.53 -1.37
CA GLU A 149 -36.03 9.41 -1.91
C GLU A 149 -36.59 10.76 -2.38
N LYS A 150 -37.86 10.80 -2.78
CA LYS A 150 -38.56 12.03 -3.23
C LYS A 150 -39.09 12.89 -2.10
N LEU A 151 -39.15 12.38 -0.88
CA LEU A 151 -39.69 13.09 0.28
C LEU A 151 -38.72 14.11 0.87
N PHE A 152 -37.41 13.94 0.59
CA PHE A 152 -36.36 14.77 1.16
C PHE A 152 -35.44 15.31 0.06
N SER A 153 -34.94 16.51 0.24
CA SER A 153 -33.90 17.08 -0.64
C SER A 153 -32.55 16.36 -0.52
N ASP A 154 -32.32 15.74 0.64
CA ASP A 154 -31.16 14.87 0.93
C ASP A 154 -31.64 13.69 1.77
N THR A 155 -31.65 12.51 1.19
CA THR A 155 -32.01 11.24 1.84
C THR A 155 -31.14 10.93 3.06
N PHE A 156 -29.92 11.44 3.10
CA PHE A 156 -28.98 11.29 4.20
C PHE A 156 -28.89 12.55 5.09
N GLY A 157 -29.81 13.48 4.94
CA GLY A 157 -29.95 14.66 5.79
C GLY A 157 -30.44 14.29 7.20
N ALA A 158 -30.20 15.16 8.17
CA ALA A 158 -30.49 14.88 9.59
C ALA A 158 -31.93 14.45 9.84
N SER A 159 -32.93 15.14 9.24
CA SER A 159 -34.34 14.81 9.42
C SER A 159 -34.74 13.47 8.83
N SER A 160 -34.21 13.13 7.63
CA SER A 160 -34.45 11.84 7.00
C SER A 160 -33.81 10.69 7.80
N MET A 161 -32.58 10.87 8.24
CA MET A 161 -31.87 9.87 9.06
C MET A 161 -32.54 9.64 10.39
N GLU A 162 -33.06 10.69 11.04
CA GLU A 162 -33.82 10.60 12.28
C GLU A 162 -35.11 9.78 12.07
N LEU A 163 -35.85 10.08 10.99
CA LEU A 163 -37.08 9.35 10.65
C LEU A 163 -36.79 7.86 10.39
N LEU A 164 -35.78 7.54 9.58
CA LEU A 164 -35.39 6.17 9.30
C LEU A 164 -34.87 5.40 10.51
N SER A 165 -34.28 6.10 11.49
CA SER A 165 -33.82 5.45 12.73
C SER A 165 -34.96 5.05 13.65
N GLN A 166 -36.09 5.71 13.55
CA GLN A 166 -37.29 5.44 14.37
C GLN A 166 -38.30 4.54 13.64
N TYR A 167 -38.48 4.75 12.34
CA TYR A 167 -39.47 4.05 11.53
C TYR A 167 -38.83 3.55 10.25
N THR A 168 -38.75 2.24 10.10
CA THR A 168 -37.99 1.62 9.00
C THR A 168 -38.85 1.24 7.81
N THR A 169 -40.17 1.19 7.98
CA THR A 169 -41.11 0.82 6.92
C THR A 169 -42.22 1.86 6.71
N PRO A 170 -42.84 1.93 5.51
CA PRO A 170 -43.97 2.81 5.26
C PRO A 170 -45.14 2.62 6.24
N GLU A 171 -45.42 1.38 6.62
CA GLU A 171 -46.49 1.01 7.54
C GLU A 171 -46.23 1.59 8.94
N GLU A 172 -44.99 1.52 9.43
CA GLU A 172 -44.60 2.09 10.70
C GLU A 172 -44.74 3.64 10.66
N MET A 173 -44.34 4.28 9.59
CA MET A 173 -44.49 5.73 9.41
C MET A 173 -45.95 6.17 9.39
N LEU A 174 -46.82 5.43 8.75
CA LEU A 174 -48.25 5.70 8.68
C LEU A 174 -48.97 5.45 10.03
N SER A 175 -48.39 4.65 10.90
CA SER A 175 -48.96 4.37 12.23
C SER A 175 -48.76 5.49 13.23
N VAL A 176 -47.94 6.47 12.91
CA VAL A 176 -47.69 7.65 13.75
C VAL A 176 -48.74 8.71 13.43
N SER A 177 -49.72 8.79 14.29
CA SER A 177 -50.79 9.80 14.21
C SER A 177 -50.55 10.93 15.20
#